data_4625b0c714a49f6638652263aa13479e
#
_entry.id   4625b0c714a49f6638652263aa13479e
#
_cell.length_a   1.000
_cell.length_b   1.000
_cell.length_c   1.000
_cell.angle_alpha   90.00
_cell.angle_beta   90.00
_cell.angle_gamma   90.00
#
_symmetry.space_group_name_H-M   'P 1'
#
loop_
_entity.id
_entity.type
_entity.pdbx_description
1 polymer ?
#
loop_
_entity_poly.entity_id
_entity_poly.type
_entity_poly.pdbx_seq_one_letter_code
_entity_poly.pdbx_strand_id
1 'polypeptide(L)'
;MSTILSLAPQNVWKHFYSLTQVPRPSGYLKKVQEFLLNFGKSVGVESFQDEAGNIIYRKPATPGMENRKKVILQAHMDMVPQKNNDTVHDFENDPIETYIDGDWVKAKGTTLGADDGMRSEERRVGKECRSRWSPYH
;
A
#
# COMPACT_ATOMS: atom_id res chain seq x y z
N MET A 1 9.00 20.55 9.03
CA MET A 1 9.18 19.11 9.32
C MET A 1 9.25 18.37 8.00
N SER A 2 10.29 17.58 7.79
CA SER A 2 10.37 16.72 6.61
C SER A 2 9.36 15.58 6.78
N THR A 3 8.39 15.51 5.88
CA THR A 3 7.43 14.42 5.82
C THR A 3 7.98 13.31 4.90
N ILE A 4 7.43 12.10 4.99
CA ILE A 4 7.82 11.01 4.09
C ILE A 4 7.57 11.36 2.60
N LEU A 5 6.76 12.38 2.34
CA LEU A 5 6.52 12.89 0.98
C LEU A 5 7.75 13.52 0.31
N SER A 6 8.77 13.89 1.11
CA SER A 6 10.05 14.43 0.59
C SER A 6 11.06 13.35 0.21
N LEU A 7 10.79 12.09 0.53
CA LEU A 7 11.70 10.98 0.27
C LEU A 7 11.71 10.57 -1.21
N ALA A 8 12.84 10.06 -1.67
CA ALA A 8 13.00 9.48 -3.00
C ALA A 8 12.97 7.93 -2.93
N PRO A 9 12.35 7.23 -3.88
CA PRO A 9 11.61 7.75 -5.03
C PRO A 9 10.27 8.38 -4.63
N GLN A 10 10.05 9.61 -5.05
CA GLN A 10 8.91 10.41 -4.58
C GLN A 10 7.54 9.75 -4.84
N ASN A 11 7.36 9.10 -5.99
CA ASN A 11 6.10 8.44 -6.31
C ASN A 11 5.77 7.30 -5.36
N VAL A 12 6.76 6.51 -4.93
CA VAL A 12 6.56 5.42 -3.95
C VAL A 12 6.05 5.98 -2.63
N TRP A 13 6.74 6.98 -2.11
CA TRP A 13 6.39 7.58 -0.82
C TRP A 13 5.07 8.34 -0.84
N LYS A 14 4.76 9.00 -1.96
CA LYS A 14 3.45 9.64 -2.16
C LYS A 14 2.29 8.63 -2.06
N HIS A 15 2.42 7.50 -2.73
CA HIS A 15 1.39 6.47 -2.69
C HIS A 15 1.33 5.78 -1.32
N PHE A 16 2.46 5.46 -0.72
CA PHE A 16 2.49 4.90 0.62
C PHE A 16 1.86 5.85 1.64
N TYR A 17 2.19 7.14 1.58
CA TYR A 17 1.56 8.16 2.42
C TYR A 17 0.04 8.16 2.23
N SER A 18 -0.46 8.15 1.00
CA SER A 18 -1.91 8.11 0.74
C SER A 18 -2.58 6.90 1.39
N LEU A 19 -1.90 5.75 1.37
CA LEU A 19 -2.40 4.53 2.00
C LEU A 19 -2.40 4.62 3.54
N THR A 20 -1.41 5.28 4.14
CA THR A 20 -1.37 5.50 5.62
C THR A 20 -2.50 6.40 6.11
N GLN A 21 -3.08 7.23 5.25
CA GLN A 21 -4.22 8.09 5.58
C GLN A 21 -5.57 7.36 5.59
N VAL A 22 -5.61 6.12 5.09
CA VAL A 22 -6.82 5.31 5.04
C VAL A 22 -6.78 4.24 6.12
N PRO A 23 -7.65 4.27 7.13
CA PRO A 23 -7.79 3.21 8.13
C PRO A 23 -8.09 1.87 7.45
N ARG A 24 -7.29 0.85 7.76
CA ARG A 24 -7.37 -0.48 7.15
C ARG A 24 -6.99 -1.62 8.09
N PRO A 25 -7.48 -1.61 9.35
CA PRO A 25 -7.19 -2.70 10.26
C PRO A 25 -7.82 -4.01 9.77
N SER A 26 -7.17 -5.13 10.05
CA SER A 26 -7.69 -6.45 9.70
C SER A 26 -9.13 -6.62 10.20
N GLY A 27 -10.02 -7.09 9.32
CA GLY A 27 -11.46 -7.22 9.60
C GLY A 27 -12.32 -6.00 9.25
N TYR A 28 -11.74 -4.82 8.99
CA TYR A 28 -12.46 -3.58 8.68
C TYR A 28 -11.94 -2.96 7.38
N LEU A 29 -12.22 -3.61 6.25
CA LEU A 29 -11.61 -3.31 4.96
C LEU A 29 -12.38 -2.33 4.08
N LYS A 30 -13.61 -1.97 4.44
CA LYS A 30 -14.49 -1.19 3.57
C LYS A 30 -13.84 0.10 3.06
N LYS A 31 -13.20 0.86 3.94
CA LYS A 31 -12.57 2.14 3.59
C LYS A 31 -11.41 1.97 2.59
N VAL A 32 -10.54 0.98 2.81
CA VAL A 32 -9.42 0.72 1.91
C VAL A 32 -9.89 0.11 0.58
N GLN A 33 -10.95 -0.70 0.58
CA GLN A 33 -11.57 -1.22 -0.65
C GLN A 33 -12.09 -0.07 -1.52
N GLU A 34 -12.85 0.87 -0.95
CA GLU A 34 -13.34 2.06 -1.65
C GLU A 34 -12.18 2.93 -2.17
N PHE A 35 -11.16 3.15 -1.34
CA PHE A 35 -9.96 3.89 -1.73
C PHE A 35 -9.26 3.26 -2.94
N LEU A 36 -9.05 1.95 -2.91
CA LEU A 36 -8.38 1.24 -4.00
C LEU A 36 -9.22 1.24 -5.29
N LEU A 37 -10.55 1.03 -5.19
CA LEU A 37 -11.42 1.13 -6.37
C LEU A 37 -11.37 2.52 -7.00
N ASN A 38 -11.45 3.57 -6.18
CA ASN A 38 -11.37 4.94 -6.67
C ASN A 38 -10.00 5.27 -7.27
N PHE A 39 -8.94 4.74 -6.68
CA PHE A 39 -7.60 4.88 -7.23
C PHE A 39 -7.49 4.27 -8.64
N GLY A 40 -7.94 3.03 -8.81
CA GLY A 40 -7.91 2.38 -10.12
C GLY A 40 -8.68 3.17 -11.19
N LYS A 41 -9.84 3.71 -10.84
CA LYS A 41 -10.62 4.60 -11.72
C LYS A 41 -9.85 5.88 -12.05
N SER A 42 -9.18 6.48 -11.07
CA SER A 42 -8.44 7.74 -11.26
C SER A 42 -7.26 7.61 -12.23
N VAL A 43 -6.65 6.43 -12.30
CA VAL A 43 -5.53 6.13 -13.21
C VAL A 43 -5.98 5.44 -14.51
N GLY A 44 -7.28 5.29 -14.72
CA GLY A 44 -7.84 4.72 -15.94
C GLY A 44 -7.62 3.22 -16.12
N VAL A 45 -7.47 2.48 -15.01
CA VAL A 45 -7.31 1.02 -15.03
C VAL A 45 -8.64 0.36 -14.68
N GLU A 46 -9.03 -0.68 -15.43
CA GLU A 46 -10.18 -1.51 -15.08
C GLU A 46 -10.04 -2.04 -13.65
N SER A 47 -11.02 -1.72 -12.80
CA SER A 47 -10.97 -2.01 -11.37
C SER A 47 -12.30 -2.53 -10.89
N PHE A 48 -12.31 -3.64 -10.17
CA PHE A 48 -13.54 -4.21 -9.60
C PHE A 48 -13.24 -4.97 -8.31
N GLN A 49 -14.29 -5.21 -7.54
CA GLN A 49 -14.25 -6.03 -6.34
C GLN A 49 -14.90 -7.37 -6.64
N ASP A 50 -14.24 -8.46 -6.24
CA ASP A 50 -14.82 -9.80 -6.34
C ASP A 50 -15.74 -10.13 -5.13
N GLU A 51 -16.36 -11.31 -5.16
CA GLU A 51 -17.26 -11.77 -4.11
C GLU A 51 -16.58 -11.94 -2.74
N ALA A 52 -15.27 -12.22 -2.72
CA ALA A 52 -14.48 -12.34 -1.50
C ALA A 52 -14.01 -10.99 -0.94
N GLY A 53 -14.26 -9.89 -1.67
CA GLY A 53 -13.85 -8.55 -1.29
C GLY A 53 -12.46 -8.15 -1.76
N ASN A 54 -11.81 -8.94 -2.61
CA ASN A 54 -10.53 -8.57 -3.20
C ASN A 54 -10.72 -7.46 -4.23
N ILE A 55 -9.77 -6.54 -4.30
CA ILE A 55 -9.74 -5.52 -5.33
C ILE A 55 -8.82 -5.97 -6.45
N ILE A 56 -9.35 -6.03 -7.65
CA ILE A 56 -8.65 -6.52 -8.83
C ILE A 56 -8.49 -5.40 -9.84
N TYR A 57 -7.26 -5.19 -10.29
CA TYR A 57 -6.94 -4.31 -11.40
C TYR A 57 -6.52 -5.13 -12.61
N ARG A 58 -7.07 -4.80 -13.77
CA ARG A 58 -6.65 -5.37 -15.05
C ARG A 58 -6.02 -4.29 -15.91
N LYS A 59 -4.72 -4.36 -16.06
CA LYS A 59 -3.97 -3.47 -16.95
C LYS A 59 -3.70 -4.21 -18.26
N PRO A 60 -4.12 -3.67 -19.41
CA PRO A 60 -3.79 -4.27 -20.71
C PRO A 60 -2.28 -4.24 -20.95
N ALA A 61 -1.83 -5.10 -21.86
CA ALA A 61 -0.44 -5.08 -22.29
C ALA A 61 -0.06 -3.73 -22.90
N THR A 62 1.19 -3.35 -22.76
CA THR A 62 1.76 -2.21 -23.49
C THR A 62 1.70 -2.52 -24.99
N PRO A 63 1.36 -1.55 -25.87
CA PRO A 63 1.34 -1.76 -27.32
C PRO A 63 2.62 -2.42 -27.82
N GLY A 64 2.47 -3.49 -28.60
CA GLY A 64 3.58 -4.32 -29.08
C GLY A 64 4.03 -5.43 -28.14
N MET A 65 3.42 -5.55 -26.95
CA MET A 65 3.74 -6.57 -25.93
C MET A 65 2.61 -7.56 -25.68
N GLU A 66 1.61 -7.60 -26.54
CA GLU A 66 0.38 -8.41 -26.38
C GLU A 66 0.66 -9.92 -26.31
N ASN A 67 1.74 -10.37 -26.94
CA ASN A 67 2.16 -11.76 -26.98
C ASN A 67 3.08 -12.17 -25.81
N ARG A 68 3.34 -11.26 -24.87
CA ARG A 68 4.17 -11.55 -23.69
C ARG A 68 3.38 -12.29 -22.60
N LYS A 69 4.10 -12.99 -21.75
CA LYS A 69 3.49 -13.69 -20.61
C LYS A 69 2.76 -12.72 -19.70
N LYS A 70 1.58 -13.10 -19.25
CA LYS A 70 0.82 -12.36 -18.24
C LYS A 70 1.46 -12.54 -16.86
N VAL A 71 1.41 -11.50 -16.05
CA VAL A 71 1.92 -11.50 -14.68
C VAL A 71 0.80 -11.11 -13.74
N ILE A 72 0.67 -11.83 -12.63
CA ILE A 72 -0.20 -11.48 -11.52
C ILE A 72 0.68 -10.95 -10.40
N LEU A 73 0.34 -9.76 -9.92
CA LEU A 73 0.95 -9.15 -8.75
C LEU A 73 -0.08 -9.19 -7.63
N GLN A 74 0.32 -9.67 -6.45
CA GLN A 74 -0.56 -9.82 -5.29
C GLN A 74 0.02 -9.09 -4.08
N ALA A 75 -0.88 -8.45 -3.30
CA ALA A 75 -0.59 -7.89 -2.00
C ALA A 75 -1.86 -7.95 -1.14
N HIS A 76 -1.72 -8.00 0.18
CA HIS A 76 -2.87 -7.79 1.05
C HIS A 76 -3.07 -6.29 1.33
N MET A 77 -4.32 -5.89 1.59
CA MET A 77 -4.68 -4.49 1.75
C MET A 77 -4.79 -4.06 3.22
N ASP A 78 -4.95 -4.99 4.13
CA ASP A 78 -5.07 -4.74 5.56
C ASP A 78 -3.73 -4.58 6.26
N MET A 79 -3.78 -4.15 7.49
CA MET A 79 -2.63 -4.11 8.40
C MET A 79 -3.01 -4.59 9.79
N VAL A 80 -2.03 -5.14 10.49
CA VAL A 80 -2.18 -5.53 11.90
C VAL A 80 -2.34 -4.27 12.76
N PRO A 81 -3.45 -4.13 13.52
CA PRO A 81 -3.72 -2.96 14.35
C PRO A 81 -3.11 -3.14 15.75
N GLN A 82 -1.86 -2.74 15.92
CA GLN A 82 -1.16 -2.78 17.21
C GLN A 82 -0.66 -1.39 17.59
N LYS A 83 -0.71 -1.07 18.89
CA LYS A 83 -0.22 0.20 19.42
C LYS A 83 0.42 0.03 20.80
N ASN A 84 1.22 0.99 21.21
CA ASN A 84 1.75 1.06 22.56
C ASN A 84 0.61 1.32 23.56
N ASN A 85 0.77 0.86 24.80
CA ASN A 85 -0.26 0.99 25.84
C ASN A 85 -0.62 2.44 26.19
N ASP A 86 0.32 3.36 26.05
CA ASP A 86 0.19 4.79 26.31
C ASP A 86 -0.29 5.59 25.09
N THR A 87 -0.46 4.94 23.95
CA THR A 87 -0.89 5.60 22.71
C THR A 87 -2.40 5.61 22.59
N VAL A 88 -2.98 6.79 22.38
CA VAL A 88 -4.39 6.96 22.03
C VAL A 88 -4.50 6.95 20.51
N HIS A 89 -5.13 5.92 19.96
CA HIS A 89 -5.32 5.75 18.53
C HIS A 89 -6.52 4.85 18.23
N ASP A 90 -7.40 5.28 17.33
CA ASP A 90 -8.53 4.51 16.82
C ASP A 90 -8.20 3.98 15.42
N PHE A 91 -7.89 2.70 15.31
CA PHE A 91 -7.52 2.07 14.04
C PHE A 91 -8.63 2.06 12.98
N GLU A 92 -9.88 2.26 13.36
CA GLU A 92 -11.00 2.31 12.41
C GLU A 92 -11.20 3.71 11.81
N ASN A 93 -10.72 4.76 12.47
CA ASN A 93 -11.00 6.13 12.07
C ASN A 93 -9.76 7.01 11.93
N ASP A 94 -8.67 6.74 12.64
CA ASP A 94 -7.48 7.58 12.63
C ASP A 94 -6.47 7.13 11.55
N PRO A 95 -5.82 8.08 10.86
CA PRO A 95 -4.71 7.78 9.98
C PRO A 95 -3.46 7.38 10.79
N ILE A 96 -2.55 6.66 10.15
CA ILE A 96 -1.24 6.35 10.73
C ILE A 96 -0.34 7.58 10.63
N GLU A 97 0.12 8.08 11.77
CA GLU A 97 1.10 9.17 11.82
C GLU A 97 2.50 8.62 11.56
N THR A 98 3.09 9.02 10.45
CA THR A 98 4.45 8.62 10.06
C THR A 98 5.47 9.72 10.36
N TYR A 99 6.70 9.31 10.67
CA TYR A 99 7.82 10.23 10.84
C TYR A 99 9.13 9.59 10.37
N ILE A 100 10.14 10.43 10.11
CA ILE A 100 11.47 10.02 9.71
C ILE A 100 12.38 10.07 10.94
N ASP A 101 13.10 8.98 11.20
CA ASP A 101 14.09 8.86 12.25
C ASP A 101 15.40 8.34 11.65
N GLY A 102 16.30 9.25 11.28
CA GLY A 102 17.52 8.92 10.54
C GLY A 102 17.18 8.28 9.20
N ASP A 103 17.59 7.04 9.01
CA ASP A 103 17.34 6.25 7.78
C ASP A 103 16.05 5.44 7.84
N TRP A 104 15.22 5.63 8.85
CA TRP A 104 14.00 4.86 9.09
C TRP A 104 12.74 5.70 8.93
N VAL A 105 11.72 5.10 8.35
CA VAL A 105 10.34 5.59 8.44
C VAL A 105 9.62 4.79 9.50
N LYS A 106 9.02 5.47 10.45
CA LYS A 106 8.34 4.88 11.62
C LYS A 106 6.92 5.43 11.75
N ALA A 107 6.08 4.69 12.49
CA ALA A 107 4.78 5.18 12.95
C ALA A 107 4.84 5.59 14.42
N LYS A 108 4.08 6.62 14.78
CA LYS A 108 4.07 7.18 16.12
C LYS A 108 3.20 6.33 17.04
N GLY A 109 3.84 5.44 17.78
CA GLY A 109 3.17 4.61 18.78
C GLY A 109 2.28 3.48 18.26
N THR A 110 2.23 3.28 16.95
CA THR A 110 1.42 2.23 16.29
C THR A 110 2.26 1.39 15.34
N THR A 111 1.69 0.30 14.84
CA THR A 111 2.20 -0.38 13.65
C THR A 111 2.16 0.56 12.45
N LEU A 112 3.12 0.42 11.53
CA LEU A 112 3.25 1.28 10.35
C LEU A 112 2.37 0.82 9.18
N GLY A 113 2.15 -0.48 9.05
CA GLY A 113 1.44 -1.06 7.91
C GLY A 113 2.28 -1.11 6.62
N ALA A 114 3.61 -1.10 6.73
CA ALA A 114 4.49 -1.33 5.58
C ALA A 114 4.32 -2.73 5.00
N ASP A 115 3.98 -3.69 5.82
CA ASP A 115 3.53 -5.02 5.45
C ASP A 115 1.98 -4.99 5.27
N ASP A 116 1.44 -5.10 4.11
CA ASP A 116 2.03 -5.20 2.77
C ASP A 116 1.90 -3.88 1.97
N GLY A 117 1.77 -2.75 2.67
CA GLY A 117 1.52 -1.42 2.07
C GLY A 117 2.61 -0.98 1.10
N MET A 118 3.88 -1.20 1.43
CA MET A 118 4.99 -0.87 0.54
C MET A 118 5.02 -1.79 -0.70
N ARG A 119 4.63 -3.03 -0.56
CA ARG A 119 4.55 -3.97 -1.68
C ARG A 119 3.44 -3.62 -2.66
N SER A 120 2.33 -3.11 -2.17
CA SER A 120 1.26 -2.58 -3.00
C SER A 120 1.72 -1.41 -3.87
N GLU A 121 2.66 -0.62 -3.39
CA GLU A 121 3.16 0.56 -4.09
C GLU A 121 4.31 0.27 -5.07
N GLU A 122 5.22 -0.63 -4.76
CA GLU A 122 6.28 -1.07 -5.68
C GLU A 122 5.73 -1.58 -7.02
N ARG A 123 4.54 -2.18 -7.00
CA ARG A 123 3.88 -2.71 -8.18
C ARG A 123 3.31 -1.65 -9.11
N ARG A 124 3.11 -0.42 -8.62
CA ARG A 124 2.58 0.69 -9.41
C ARG A 124 3.67 1.40 -10.22
N VAL A 125 4.91 1.34 -9.79
CA VAL A 125 6.01 2.08 -10.41
C VAL A 125 6.67 1.34 -11.58
N GLY A 126 6.37 0.06 -11.78
CA GLY A 126 6.82 -0.72 -12.96
C GLY A 126 8.33 -0.82 -13.13
N LYS A 127 9.11 -0.62 -12.07
CA LYS A 127 10.55 -0.81 -12.08
C LYS A 127 10.93 -2.04 -11.24
N GLU A 128 11.88 -2.77 -11.77
CA GLU A 128 12.41 -4.03 -11.27
C GLU A 128 12.54 -4.07 -9.74
N CYS A 129 11.67 -4.83 -9.10
CA CYS A 129 11.83 -5.18 -7.70
C CYS A 129 12.97 -6.21 -7.58
N ARG A 130 14.16 -5.75 -7.21
CA ARG A 130 15.20 -6.63 -6.70
C ARG A 130 14.96 -6.85 -5.22
N SER A 131 13.88 -7.55 -4.86
CA SER A 131 13.77 -8.09 -3.52
C SER A 131 14.74 -9.28 -3.41
N ARG A 132 15.83 -9.08 -2.69
CA ARG A 132 16.59 -10.21 -2.18
C ARG A 132 15.70 -10.93 -1.17
N TRP A 133 15.16 -12.04 -1.57
CA TRP A 133 14.62 -12.99 -0.62
C TRP A 133 15.76 -13.42 0.29
N SER A 134 15.64 -13.14 1.57
CA SER A 134 16.53 -13.73 2.57
C SER A 134 16.19 -15.23 2.68
N PRO A 135 17.15 -16.14 2.53
CA PRO A 135 16.90 -17.57 2.57
C PRO A 135 16.81 -18.16 3.99
N TYR A 136 16.36 -17.38 4.97
CA TYR A 136 16.21 -17.86 6.33
C TYR A 136 14.73 -17.90 6.71
N HIS A 137 14.18 -19.05 6.54
CA HIS A 137 13.10 -19.59 7.36
C HIS A 137 13.62 -20.84 8.07
#